data_3ba9e7712b184cccf7a7832d4e55a201
#
_entry.id   3ba9e7712b184cccf7a7832d4e55a201
#
_cell.length_a   1.000
_cell.length_b   1.000
_cell.length_c   1.000
_cell.angle_alpha   90.00
_cell.angle_beta   90.00
_cell.angle_gamma   90.00
#
_symmetry.space_group_name_H-M   'P 1'
#
loop_
_entity.id
_entity.type
_entity.pdbx_description
1 polymer ?
#
loop_
_entity_poly.entity_id
_entity_poly.type
_entity_poly.pdbx_seq_one_letter_code
_entity_poly.pdbx_strand_id
1 'polypeptide(L)'
;MSKLDEMKKNYENIEIPEELKARVEKGIREGKQASKRRILPFAKGIGIVAAACAALVVTVNVNPTVAQAMEGVPVLGSIVKVVHFTTYSDKQENKQMEANVKVPEVEVVGKDGKVLTKESKELNAEVSGYLDDIIKQYQRDVAAVDDGSQGHEAVTSDYRIVTDNDKLFSLRVDTEIAMGGSDSFTKIYNIDKETGKLITLKNLFADGSNYKTRISDNIKKQMREQMKKNDNLTYFLDDGEKEWDFEQIADDANFYINDKGELTFVFDKYKVAPGYMGIVEFSVPTDALSDIVKDGYLQ
;
A
#
# COMPACT_ATOMS: atom_id res chain seq x y z
N MET A 1 1.80 42.51 -33.60
CA MET A 1 1.73 41.68 -32.40
C MET A 1 1.02 40.39 -32.74
N SER A 2 1.61 39.26 -32.44
CA SER A 2 0.96 37.98 -32.72
C SER A 2 -0.16 37.72 -31.74
N LYS A 3 -1.15 36.92 -32.11
CA LYS A 3 -2.24 36.50 -31.23
C LYS A 3 -1.70 35.82 -29.93
N LEU A 4 -0.53 35.23 -30.05
CA LEU A 4 0.21 34.60 -28.93
C LEU A 4 0.75 35.64 -27.92
N ASP A 5 1.25 36.79 -28.43
CA ASP A 5 1.76 37.87 -27.57
C ASP A 5 0.63 38.52 -26.79
N GLU A 6 -0.56 38.60 -27.41
CA GLU A 6 -1.76 39.15 -26.77
C GLU A 6 -2.30 38.20 -25.67
N MET A 7 -2.31 36.89 -25.94
CA MET A 7 -2.68 35.88 -24.94
C MET A 7 -1.70 35.85 -23.77
N LYS A 8 -0.39 35.95 -24.02
CA LYS A 8 0.64 35.98 -22.98
C LYS A 8 0.50 37.23 -22.09
N LYS A 9 0.23 38.39 -22.72
CA LYS A 9 0.02 39.64 -21.97
C LYS A 9 -1.27 39.63 -21.13
N ASN A 10 -2.32 38.97 -21.64
CA ASN A 10 -3.54 38.77 -20.85
C ASN A 10 -3.34 37.83 -19.66
N TYR A 11 -2.54 36.78 -19.83
CA TYR A 11 -2.18 35.87 -18.74
C TYR A 11 -1.31 36.52 -17.66
N GLU A 12 -0.33 37.34 -18.08
CA GLU A 12 0.55 38.09 -17.15
C GLU A 12 -0.20 39.20 -16.38
N ASN A 13 -1.34 39.67 -16.89
CA ASN A 13 -2.16 40.74 -16.29
C ASN A 13 -3.37 40.19 -15.47
N ILE A 14 -3.43 38.88 -15.20
CA ILE A 14 -4.45 38.36 -14.28
C ILE A 14 -4.11 38.84 -12.87
N GLU A 15 -4.91 39.76 -12.34
CA GLU A 15 -4.79 40.19 -10.94
C GLU A 15 -5.05 39.03 -10.01
N ILE A 16 -4.02 38.64 -9.26
CA ILE A 16 -4.15 37.64 -8.21
C ILE A 16 -4.91 38.29 -7.05
N PRO A 17 -6.12 37.84 -6.68
CA PRO A 17 -6.86 38.44 -5.58
C PRO A 17 -6.03 38.42 -4.28
N GLU A 18 -5.95 39.56 -3.56
CA GLU A 18 -5.23 39.64 -2.30
C GLU A 18 -5.73 38.62 -1.27
N GLU A 19 -6.99 38.24 -1.36
CA GLU A 19 -7.59 37.19 -0.53
C GLU A 19 -6.95 35.82 -0.73
N LEU A 20 -6.39 35.53 -1.92
CA LEU A 20 -5.75 34.24 -2.20
C LEU A 20 -4.49 34.05 -1.34
N LYS A 21 -3.69 35.09 -1.22
CA LYS A 21 -2.49 35.08 -0.35
C LYS A 21 -2.86 34.84 1.10
N ALA A 22 -3.88 35.53 1.58
CA ALA A 22 -4.38 35.37 2.95
C ALA A 22 -4.95 33.96 3.21
N ARG A 23 -5.65 33.36 2.23
CA ARG A 23 -6.15 31.98 2.31
C ARG A 23 -5.03 30.95 2.31
N VAL A 24 -4.00 31.12 1.49
CA VAL A 24 -2.82 30.25 1.45
C VAL A 24 -2.06 30.32 2.77
N GLU A 25 -1.79 31.53 3.29
CA GLU A 25 -1.12 31.72 4.57
C GLU A 25 -1.93 31.15 5.76
N LYS A 26 -3.27 31.25 5.69
CA LYS A 26 -4.17 30.65 6.68
C LYS A 26 -4.09 29.12 6.59
N GLY A 27 -4.16 28.52 5.40
CA GLY A 27 -4.04 27.07 5.21
C GLY A 27 -2.71 26.51 5.70
N ILE A 28 -1.59 27.22 5.44
CA ILE A 28 -0.27 26.85 5.95
C ILE A 28 -0.21 26.92 7.50
N ARG A 29 -0.81 27.95 8.10
CA ARG A 29 -0.89 28.08 9.58
C ARG A 29 -1.74 26.97 10.19
N GLU A 30 -2.90 26.71 9.62
CA GLU A 30 -3.82 25.66 10.09
C GLU A 30 -3.21 24.26 9.92
N GLY A 31 -2.51 24.00 8.82
CA GLY A 31 -1.77 22.76 8.59
C GLY A 31 -0.63 22.55 9.61
N LYS A 32 0.14 23.60 9.91
CA LYS A 32 1.19 23.57 10.95
C LYS A 32 0.63 23.38 12.36
N GLN A 33 -0.54 23.94 12.67
CA GLN A 33 -1.20 23.75 13.97
C GLN A 33 -1.86 22.37 14.08
N ALA A 34 -2.44 21.84 13.02
CA ALA A 34 -3.01 20.49 12.96
C ALA A 34 -1.91 19.42 13.13
N SER A 35 -0.75 19.62 12.50
CA SER A 35 0.42 18.75 12.67
C SER A 35 0.92 18.71 14.12
N LYS A 36 0.94 19.85 14.82
CA LYS A 36 1.35 19.91 16.24
C LYS A 36 0.31 19.29 17.21
N ARG A 37 -0.98 19.29 16.86
CA ARG A 37 -2.04 18.75 17.73
C ARG A 37 -2.28 17.25 17.55
N ARG A 38 -1.91 16.65 16.43
CA ARG A 38 -2.17 15.22 16.15
C ARG A 38 -1.13 14.24 16.70
N ILE A 39 -0.01 14.72 17.24
CA ILE A 39 1.04 13.82 17.78
C ILE A 39 0.73 13.31 19.21
N LEU A 40 -0.22 13.88 19.94
CA LEU A 40 -0.37 13.59 21.38
C LEU A 40 -1.41 12.56 21.83
N PRO A 41 -2.52 12.23 21.15
CA PRO A 41 -3.42 11.16 21.65
C PRO A 41 -3.19 9.78 21.01
N PHE A 42 -2.59 9.69 19.83
CA PHE A 42 -2.43 8.40 19.14
C PHE A 42 -1.17 7.62 19.59
N ALA A 43 -0.15 8.32 20.07
CA ALA A 43 1.09 7.68 20.53
C ALA A 43 0.94 6.84 21.81
N LYS A 44 -0.14 7.01 22.58
CA LYS A 44 -0.34 6.25 23.82
C LYS A 44 -0.97 4.86 23.63
N GLY A 45 -1.69 4.63 22.52
CA GLY A 45 -2.27 3.31 22.23
C GLY A 45 -1.37 2.41 21.39
N ILE A 46 -0.83 2.96 20.30
CA ILE A 46 0.04 2.21 19.36
C ILE A 46 1.45 2.02 19.95
N GLY A 47 1.96 3.00 20.72
CA GLY A 47 3.26 2.90 21.36
C GLY A 47 3.37 1.79 22.39
N ILE A 48 2.27 1.42 23.05
CA ILE A 48 2.28 0.35 24.07
C ILE A 48 2.33 -1.03 23.39
N VAL A 49 1.61 -1.23 22.29
CA VAL A 49 1.61 -2.51 21.55
C VAL A 49 2.93 -2.69 20.80
N ALA A 50 3.42 -1.66 20.13
CA ALA A 50 4.73 -1.70 19.44
C ALA A 50 5.89 -1.83 20.42
N ALA A 51 5.83 -1.18 21.60
CA ALA A 51 6.84 -1.33 22.65
C ALA A 51 6.78 -2.70 23.32
N ALA A 52 5.59 -3.30 23.47
CA ALA A 52 5.45 -4.65 23.99
C ALA A 52 5.99 -5.70 22.99
N CYS A 53 5.71 -5.55 21.72
CA CYS A 53 6.27 -6.42 20.67
C CYS A 53 7.79 -6.24 20.51
N ALA A 54 8.30 -5.01 20.52
CA ALA A 54 9.73 -4.73 20.47
C ALA A 54 10.45 -5.23 21.74
N ALA A 55 9.84 -5.07 22.92
CA ALA A 55 10.37 -5.61 24.18
C ALA A 55 10.39 -7.15 24.18
N LEU A 56 9.37 -7.80 23.62
CA LEU A 56 9.32 -9.25 23.44
C LEU A 56 10.42 -9.76 22.50
N VAL A 57 10.61 -9.11 21.36
CA VAL A 57 11.68 -9.46 20.39
C VAL A 57 13.07 -9.27 21.00
N VAL A 58 13.30 -8.15 21.71
CA VAL A 58 14.58 -7.91 22.40
C VAL A 58 14.79 -8.92 23.52
N THR A 59 13.75 -9.24 24.29
CA THR A 59 13.85 -10.16 25.42
C THR A 59 14.13 -11.60 24.96
N VAL A 60 13.50 -12.05 23.87
CA VAL A 60 13.73 -13.38 23.28
C VAL A 60 15.14 -13.51 22.71
N ASN A 61 15.65 -12.45 22.07
CA ASN A 61 17.00 -12.47 21.47
C ASN A 61 18.15 -12.33 22.50
N VAL A 62 17.89 -11.81 23.70
CA VAL A 62 18.96 -11.55 24.71
C VAL A 62 18.88 -12.49 25.92
N ASN A 63 17.80 -13.27 26.07
CA ASN A 63 17.63 -14.13 27.24
C ASN A 63 17.12 -15.54 26.86
N PRO A 64 18.03 -16.54 26.84
CA PRO A 64 17.67 -17.92 26.47
C PRO A 64 16.57 -18.54 27.37
N THR A 65 16.40 -18.05 28.61
CA THR A 65 15.37 -18.54 29.52
C THR A 65 13.96 -18.12 29.10
N VAL A 66 13.81 -16.97 28.45
CA VAL A 66 12.52 -16.48 27.88
C VAL A 66 12.16 -17.28 26.63
N ALA A 67 13.13 -17.59 25.78
CA ALA A 67 12.94 -18.47 24.62
C ALA A 67 12.44 -19.86 25.05
N GLN A 68 13.03 -20.46 26.11
CA GLN A 68 12.60 -21.74 26.68
C GLN A 68 11.21 -21.67 27.32
N ALA A 69 10.86 -20.55 27.97
CA ALA A 69 9.52 -20.39 28.55
C ALA A 69 8.41 -20.28 27.49
N MET A 70 8.73 -19.86 26.26
CA MET A 70 7.80 -19.83 25.16
C MET A 70 7.62 -21.17 24.43
N GLU A 71 8.53 -22.14 24.66
CA GLU A 71 8.39 -23.51 24.10
C GLU A 71 7.18 -24.27 24.66
N GLY A 72 6.61 -23.82 25.79
CA GLY A 72 5.44 -24.43 26.41
C GLY A 72 4.09 -23.76 26.14
N VAL A 73 4.06 -22.64 25.41
CA VAL A 73 2.81 -21.97 25.01
C VAL A 73 2.36 -22.54 23.69
N PRO A 74 1.19 -23.20 23.60
CA PRO A 74 0.68 -23.66 22.32
C PRO A 74 0.35 -22.43 21.47
N VAL A 75 1.25 -22.11 20.54
CA VAL A 75 1.02 -21.09 19.51
C VAL A 75 0.03 -21.69 18.51
N LEU A 76 -1.19 -21.15 18.48
CA LEU A 76 -2.26 -21.60 17.60
C LEU A 76 -2.04 -21.15 16.13
N GLY A 77 -0.82 -21.25 15.62
CA GLY A 77 -0.47 -20.88 14.25
C GLY A 77 1.00 -20.50 14.12
N SER A 78 1.47 -20.33 12.89
CA SER A 78 2.78 -19.73 12.65
C SER A 78 2.73 -18.22 12.92
N ILE A 79 3.83 -17.66 13.42
CA ILE A 79 3.98 -16.22 13.59
C ILE A 79 4.72 -15.69 12.37
N VAL A 80 4.16 -14.69 11.71
CA VAL A 80 4.82 -13.95 10.64
C VAL A 80 5.07 -12.53 11.13
N LYS A 81 6.29 -12.05 11.04
CA LYS A 81 6.66 -10.72 11.56
C LYS A 81 7.71 -10.07 10.67
N VAL A 82 7.68 -8.74 10.57
CA VAL A 82 8.79 -7.96 10.03
C VAL A 82 9.83 -7.82 11.15
N VAL A 83 11.02 -8.37 10.94
CA VAL A 83 12.09 -8.40 11.97
C VAL A 83 13.10 -7.28 11.77
N HIS A 84 13.29 -6.84 10.55
CA HIS A 84 14.23 -5.82 10.16
C HIS A 84 13.76 -5.12 8.89
N PHE A 85 14.33 -3.98 8.58
CA PHE A 85 14.26 -3.38 7.25
C PHE A 85 15.58 -2.67 6.92
N THR A 86 15.92 -2.65 5.65
CA THR A 86 16.99 -1.79 5.11
C THR A 86 16.35 -0.63 4.36
N THR A 87 17.10 0.46 4.20
CA THR A 87 16.66 1.59 3.40
C THR A 87 17.66 1.86 2.32
N TYR A 88 17.23 1.75 1.05
CA TYR A 88 17.97 2.33 -0.05
C TYR A 88 17.65 3.83 -0.07
N SER A 89 18.69 4.67 -0.01
CA SER A 89 18.54 6.12 -0.11
C SER A 89 19.60 6.67 -1.05
N ASP A 90 19.15 7.42 -2.07
CA ASP A 90 20.02 8.10 -3.02
C ASP A 90 19.49 9.53 -3.24
N LYS A 91 20.40 10.47 -3.45
CA LYS A 91 20.06 11.86 -3.71
C LYS A 91 21.04 12.47 -4.70
N GLN A 92 20.53 12.82 -5.88
CA GLN A 92 21.25 13.45 -6.97
C GLN A 92 20.83 14.92 -7.09
N GLU A 93 21.42 15.80 -6.26
CA GLU A 93 21.00 17.23 -6.17
C GLU A 93 21.13 17.97 -7.51
N ASN A 94 22.20 17.70 -8.27
CA ASN A 94 22.45 18.28 -9.59
C ASN A 94 21.43 17.86 -10.63
N LYS A 95 20.81 16.68 -10.50
CA LYS A 95 19.76 16.12 -11.38
C LYS A 95 18.36 16.33 -10.83
N GLN A 96 18.23 16.82 -9.60
CA GLN A 96 16.97 16.93 -8.86
C GLN A 96 16.24 15.59 -8.80
N MET A 97 16.97 14.52 -8.50
CA MET A 97 16.44 13.18 -8.38
C MET A 97 16.76 12.61 -7.00
N GLU A 98 15.79 11.90 -6.41
CA GLU A 98 15.98 11.25 -5.12
C GLU A 98 15.17 9.95 -5.02
N ALA A 99 15.67 9.01 -4.25
CA ALA A 99 14.98 7.78 -3.92
C ALA A 99 15.10 7.46 -2.43
N ASN A 100 14.01 6.99 -1.84
CA ASN A 100 13.97 6.46 -0.48
C ASN A 100 13.06 5.23 -0.46
N VAL A 101 13.66 4.04 -0.47
CA VAL A 101 12.97 2.76 -0.59
C VAL A 101 13.28 1.91 0.62
N LYS A 102 12.26 1.59 1.42
CA LYS A 102 12.35 0.68 2.57
C LYS A 102 12.11 -0.75 2.11
N VAL A 103 13.05 -1.63 2.42
CA VAL A 103 13.00 -3.06 2.10
C VAL A 103 12.82 -3.85 3.40
N PRO A 104 11.60 -4.32 3.70
CA PRO A 104 11.35 -5.10 4.91
C PRO A 104 11.89 -6.52 4.80
N GLU A 105 12.36 -7.05 5.91
CA GLU A 105 12.73 -8.47 6.07
C GLU A 105 11.70 -9.15 6.97
N VAL A 106 11.11 -10.22 6.47
CA VAL A 106 10.04 -10.97 7.12
C VAL A 106 10.56 -12.31 7.61
N GLU A 107 10.20 -12.69 8.83
CA GLU A 107 10.48 -13.98 9.40
C GLU A 107 9.17 -14.75 9.64
N VAL A 108 9.16 -15.99 9.21
CA VAL A 108 8.07 -16.95 9.44
C VAL A 108 8.53 -17.93 10.53
N VAL A 109 7.80 -17.98 11.64
CA VAL A 109 8.07 -18.89 12.75
C VAL A 109 6.97 -19.93 12.81
N GLY A 110 7.32 -21.21 12.75
CA GLY A 110 6.38 -22.33 12.81
C GLY A 110 5.72 -22.50 14.19
N LYS A 111 4.71 -23.36 14.23
CA LYS A 111 3.97 -23.70 15.46
C LYS A 111 4.86 -24.29 16.58
N ASP A 112 6.02 -24.81 16.21
CA ASP A 112 7.04 -25.35 17.13
C ASP A 112 8.04 -24.28 17.62
N GLY A 113 7.80 -23.01 17.31
CA GLY A 113 8.66 -21.88 17.68
C GLY A 113 9.94 -21.76 16.86
N LYS A 114 10.14 -22.63 15.84
CA LYS A 114 11.34 -22.58 14.99
C LYS A 114 11.11 -21.73 13.75
N VAL A 115 12.15 -21.01 13.32
CA VAL A 115 12.11 -20.25 12.07
C VAL A 115 12.02 -21.21 10.89
N LEU A 116 10.99 -20.99 10.06
CA LEU A 116 10.83 -21.65 8.77
C LEU A 116 11.71 -20.95 7.74
N THR A 117 12.98 -21.35 7.73
CA THR A 117 14.04 -20.66 6.96
C THR A 117 13.76 -20.65 5.46
N LYS A 118 13.16 -21.71 4.91
CA LYS A 118 12.83 -21.80 3.49
C LYS A 118 11.74 -20.81 3.12
N GLU A 119 10.63 -20.83 3.87
CA GLU A 119 9.47 -19.97 3.67
C GLU A 119 9.85 -18.50 3.85
N SER A 120 10.63 -18.17 4.88
CA SER A 120 11.16 -16.82 5.10
C SER A 120 12.04 -16.35 3.94
N LYS A 121 12.93 -17.21 3.41
CA LYS A 121 13.77 -16.86 2.26
C LYS A 121 12.97 -16.67 0.98
N GLU A 122 11.99 -17.52 0.69
CA GLU A 122 11.13 -17.41 -0.48
C GLU A 122 10.33 -16.10 -0.42
N LEU A 123 9.73 -15.78 0.72
CA LEU A 123 9.00 -14.54 0.93
C LEU A 123 9.90 -13.30 0.76
N ASN A 124 11.06 -13.30 1.41
CA ASN A 124 11.99 -12.18 1.31
C ASN A 124 12.55 -12.00 -0.11
N ALA A 125 12.73 -13.07 -0.87
CA ALA A 125 13.14 -12.99 -2.27
C ALA A 125 12.07 -12.31 -3.14
N GLU A 126 10.78 -12.59 -2.90
CA GLU A 126 9.68 -11.93 -3.62
C GLU A 126 9.58 -10.44 -3.26
N VAL A 127 9.64 -10.11 -1.97
CA VAL A 127 9.55 -8.72 -1.48
C VAL A 127 10.74 -7.90 -1.94
N SER A 128 11.97 -8.40 -1.73
CA SER A 128 13.19 -7.69 -2.12
C SER A 128 13.31 -7.60 -3.64
N GLY A 129 12.96 -8.66 -4.38
CA GLY A 129 13.01 -8.66 -5.84
C GLY A 129 12.14 -7.56 -6.45
N TYR A 130 10.92 -7.38 -5.95
CA TYR A 130 10.03 -6.30 -6.37
C TYR A 130 10.63 -4.90 -6.09
N LEU A 131 11.16 -4.69 -4.89
CA LEU A 131 11.76 -3.40 -4.51
C LEU A 131 13.10 -3.14 -5.20
N ASP A 132 13.90 -4.18 -5.43
CA ASP A 132 15.13 -4.09 -6.22
C ASP A 132 14.87 -3.66 -7.67
N ASP A 133 13.76 -4.10 -8.26
CA ASP A 133 13.39 -3.69 -9.62
C ASP A 133 12.99 -2.19 -9.67
N ILE A 134 12.33 -1.67 -8.63
CA ILE A 134 12.06 -0.23 -8.47
C ILE A 134 13.38 0.54 -8.34
N ILE A 135 14.30 0.08 -7.48
CA ILE A 135 15.61 0.71 -7.28
C ILE A 135 16.41 0.72 -8.58
N LYS A 136 16.45 -0.41 -9.32
CA LYS A 136 17.13 -0.51 -10.61
C LYS A 136 16.50 0.40 -11.66
N GLN A 137 15.19 0.59 -11.65
CA GLN A 137 14.54 1.53 -12.56
C GLN A 137 15.00 2.95 -12.26
N TYR A 138 14.92 3.40 -11.01
CA TYR A 138 15.43 4.71 -10.59
C TYR A 138 16.91 4.91 -10.99
N GLN A 139 17.77 3.90 -10.78
CA GLN A 139 19.19 3.96 -11.16
C GLN A 139 19.38 4.11 -12.68
N ARG A 140 18.55 3.46 -13.49
CA ARG A 140 18.56 3.64 -14.96
C ARG A 140 18.14 5.06 -15.35
N ASP A 141 17.12 5.59 -14.68
CA ASP A 141 16.60 6.94 -14.95
C ASP A 141 17.65 8.00 -14.56
N VAL A 142 18.33 7.84 -13.42
CA VAL A 142 19.50 8.69 -13.05
C VAL A 142 20.61 8.61 -14.10
N ALA A 143 20.92 7.42 -14.61
CA ALA A 143 21.96 7.23 -15.60
C ALA A 143 21.59 7.81 -16.99
N ALA A 144 20.30 7.89 -17.30
CA ALA A 144 19.81 8.43 -18.56
C ALA A 144 19.76 9.96 -18.60
N VAL A 145 19.82 10.64 -17.47
CA VAL A 145 19.87 12.11 -17.39
C VAL A 145 21.30 12.59 -17.65
N ASP A 146 21.48 13.38 -18.73
CA ASP A 146 22.76 13.96 -19.10
C ASP A 146 23.30 14.94 -18.04
N ASP A 147 24.63 15.11 -17.98
CA ASP A 147 25.27 16.08 -17.10
C ASP A 147 24.77 17.51 -17.42
N GLY A 148 24.26 18.17 -16.39
CA GLY A 148 23.69 19.53 -16.51
C GLY A 148 22.20 19.57 -16.85
N SER A 149 21.55 18.41 -17.07
CA SER A 149 20.11 18.28 -17.19
C SER A 149 19.47 17.93 -15.84
N GLN A 150 18.15 18.12 -15.72
CA GLN A 150 17.38 17.80 -14.52
C GLN A 150 16.34 16.72 -14.84
N GLY A 151 16.34 15.65 -14.06
CA GLY A 151 15.39 14.54 -14.20
C GLY A 151 14.08 14.79 -13.46
N HIS A 152 14.13 15.53 -12.34
CA HIS A 152 12.96 15.85 -11.50
C HIS A 152 12.17 14.60 -11.07
N GLU A 153 12.86 13.60 -10.55
CA GLU A 153 12.23 12.36 -10.10
C GLU A 153 12.41 12.16 -8.59
N ALA A 154 11.32 11.77 -7.94
CA ALA A 154 11.35 11.30 -6.56
C ALA A 154 10.66 9.94 -6.46
N VAL A 155 11.37 8.94 -5.94
CA VAL A 155 10.86 7.59 -5.71
C VAL A 155 10.80 7.34 -4.20
N THR A 156 9.62 7.01 -3.70
CA THR A 156 9.43 6.61 -2.30
C THR A 156 8.73 5.28 -2.21
N SER A 157 9.18 4.42 -1.31
CA SER A 157 8.46 3.18 -1.00
C SER A 157 8.48 2.95 0.50
N ASP A 158 7.33 2.61 1.05
CA ASP A 158 7.16 2.27 2.47
C ASP A 158 6.29 1.02 2.59
N TYR A 159 6.31 0.37 3.76
CA TYR A 159 5.52 -0.83 4.00
C TYR A 159 4.67 -0.69 5.25
N ARG A 160 3.59 -1.47 5.30
CA ARG A 160 2.74 -1.63 6.49
C ARG A 160 2.11 -3.01 6.54
N ILE A 161 1.78 -3.47 7.74
CA ILE A 161 0.99 -4.67 7.95
C ILE A 161 -0.48 -4.24 7.89
N VAL A 162 -1.25 -4.88 7.00
CA VAL A 162 -2.68 -4.56 6.78
C VAL A 162 -3.62 -5.67 7.21
N THR A 163 -3.09 -6.88 7.44
CA THR A 163 -3.80 -8.00 8.07
C THR A 163 -2.84 -8.73 8.98
N ASP A 164 -3.27 -9.04 10.19
CA ASP A 164 -2.57 -9.94 11.10
C ASP A 164 -3.61 -10.64 12.00
N ASN A 165 -4.24 -11.68 11.46
CA ASN A 165 -5.23 -12.49 12.16
C ASN A 165 -4.72 -13.94 12.33
N ASP A 166 -5.54 -14.85 12.83
CA ASP A 166 -5.15 -16.23 13.11
C ASP A 166 -4.72 -17.02 11.87
N LYS A 167 -5.23 -16.67 10.69
CA LYS A 167 -5.01 -17.38 9.43
C LYS A 167 -4.06 -16.66 8.50
N LEU A 168 -4.11 -15.33 8.46
CA LEU A 168 -3.48 -14.54 7.42
C LEU A 168 -2.62 -13.42 8.00
N PHE A 169 -1.46 -13.23 7.40
CA PHE A 169 -0.63 -12.04 7.54
C PHE A 169 -0.50 -11.37 6.17
N SER A 170 -0.75 -10.07 6.10
CA SER A 170 -0.64 -9.32 4.84
C SER A 170 0.30 -8.14 5.00
N LEU A 171 1.40 -8.18 4.25
CA LEU A 171 2.37 -7.10 4.13
C LEU A 171 2.03 -6.28 2.88
N ARG A 172 1.74 -5.01 3.06
CA ARG A 172 1.50 -4.06 1.98
C ARG A 172 2.72 -3.16 1.79
N VAL A 173 3.15 -3.02 0.55
CA VAL A 173 4.19 -2.09 0.10
C VAL A 173 3.52 -1.06 -0.80
N ASP A 174 3.60 0.21 -0.43
CA ASP A 174 3.12 1.33 -1.22
C ASP A 174 4.32 2.06 -1.84
N THR A 175 4.28 2.32 -3.14
CA THR A 175 5.33 3.03 -3.88
C THR A 175 4.72 4.23 -4.59
N GLU A 176 5.40 5.35 -4.52
CA GLU A 176 5.09 6.57 -5.26
C GLU A 176 6.29 7.01 -6.08
N ILE A 177 6.03 7.33 -7.35
CA ILE A 177 7.01 7.93 -8.27
C ILE A 177 6.45 9.27 -8.72
N ALA A 178 7.17 10.35 -8.44
CA ALA A 178 6.84 11.70 -8.87
C ALA A 178 7.85 12.17 -9.91
N MET A 179 7.37 12.40 -11.15
CA MET A 179 8.17 12.88 -12.28
C MET A 179 7.28 13.75 -13.18
N GLY A 180 7.22 15.05 -12.92
CA GLY A 180 6.31 15.97 -13.65
C GLY A 180 4.80 15.73 -13.39
N GLY A 181 4.43 14.55 -13.01
CA GLY A 181 3.19 14.06 -12.44
C GLY A 181 3.49 13.12 -11.30
N SER A 182 2.53 12.30 -10.85
CA SER A 182 2.82 11.22 -9.91
C SER A 182 2.09 9.96 -10.30
N ASP A 183 2.75 8.83 -10.07
CA ASP A 183 2.14 7.51 -10.11
C ASP A 183 2.25 6.85 -8.73
N SER A 184 1.26 6.04 -8.38
CA SER A 184 1.21 5.37 -7.08
C SER A 184 0.67 3.96 -7.27
N PHE A 185 1.41 3.01 -6.79
CA PHE A 185 1.07 1.59 -6.91
C PHE A 185 1.40 0.82 -5.64
N THR A 186 0.71 -0.29 -5.49
CA THR A 186 0.75 -1.11 -4.29
C THR A 186 1.07 -2.56 -4.65
N LYS A 187 1.84 -3.21 -3.78
CA LYS A 187 2.00 -4.67 -3.80
C LYS A 187 1.63 -5.24 -2.45
N ILE A 188 0.78 -6.27 -2.42
CA ILE A 188 0.36 -6.91 -1.18
C ILE A 188 0.79 -8.38 -1.22
N TYR A 189 1.51 -8.79 -0.18
CA TYR A 189 1.95 -10.16 0.04
C TYR A 189 1.09 -10.78 1.13
N ASN A 190 0.29 -11.76 0.76
CA ASN A 190 -0.58 -12.47 1.67
C ASN A 190 0.07 -13.80 2.05
N ILE A 191 0.30 -14.03 3.32
CA ILE A 191 0.96 -15.21 3.86
C ILE A 191 -0.05 -15.99 4.70
N ASP A 192 -0.29 -17.24 4.33
CA ASP A 192 -1.06 -18.16 5.13
C ASP A 192 -0.23 -18.59 6.34
N LYS A 193 -0.72 -18.30 7.55
CA LYS A 193 -0.01 -18.58 8.80
C LYS A 193 0.05 -20.06 9.16
N GLU A 194 -0.78 -20.89 8.55
CA GLU A 194 -0.72 -22.34 8.79
C GLU A 194 0.46 -23.00 8.06
N THR A 195 0.72 -22.53 6.83
CA THR A 195 1.76 -23.09 5.94
C THR A 195 3.01 -22.24 5.85
N GLY A 196 2.97 -20.96 6.23
CA GLY A 196 4.03 -19.98 6.06
C GLY A 196 4.26 -19.55 4.63
N LYS A 197 3.35 -19.87 3.70
CA LYS A 197 3.51 -19.63 2.26
C LYS A 197 2.68 -18.47 1.77
N LEU A 198 3.15 -17.85 0.70
CA LEU A 198 2.36 -16.90 -0.07
C LEU A 198 1.11 -17.57 -0.65
N ILE A 199 0.00 -16.87 -0.58
CA ILE A 199 -1.27 -17.28 -1.17
C ILE A 199 -1.80 -16.23 -2.14
N THR A 200 -2.48 -16.71 -3.15
CA THR A 200 -3.21 -15.89 -4.12
C THR A 200 -4.68 -15.79 -3.75
N LEU A 201 -5.39 -14.86 -4.36
CA LEU A 201 -6.84 -14.69 -4.17
C LEU A 201 -7.61 -16.02 -4.38
N LYS A 202 -7.22 -16.81 -5.37
CA LYS A 202 -7.83 -18.12 -5.65
C LYS A 202 -7.76 -19.08 -4.46
N ASN A 203 -6.72 -19.00 -3.63
CA ASN A 203 -6.56 -19.90 -2.49
C ASN A 203 -7.63 -19.71 -1.41
N LEU A 204 -8.27 -18.53 -1.36
CA LEU A 204 -9.33 -18.21 -0.39
C LEU A 204 -10.66 -18.89 -0.73
N PHE A 205 -10.86 -19.32 -1.96
CA PHE A 205 -12.16 -19.77 -2.47
C PHE A 205 -12.20 -21.26 -2.80
N ALA A 206 -13.40 -21.81 -2.76
CA ALA A 206 -13.65 -23.18 -3.20
C ALA A 206 -13.32 -23.34 -4.70
N ASP A 207 -12.78 -24.49 -5.07
CA ASP A 207 -12.41 -24.76 -6.46
C ASP A 207 -13.64 -24.71 -7.39
N GLY A 208 -13.48 -24.04 -8.52
CA GLY A 208 -14.54 -23.85 -9.50
C GLY A 208 -15.59 -22.79 -9.12
N SER A 209 -15.44 -22.09 -7.98
CA SER A 209 -16.35 -21.01 -7.61
C SER A 209 -16.20 -19.79 -8.56
N ASN A 210 -17.29 -19.05 -8.70
CA ASN A 210 -17.36 -17.84 -9.53
C ASN A 210 -16.94 -16.56 -8.78
N TYR A 211 -15.96 -16.68 -7.85
CA TYR A 211 -15.55 -15.59 -6.96
C TYR A 211 -15.20 -14.30 -7.70
N LYS A 212 -14.50 -14.38 -8.84
CA LYS A 212 -14.14 -13.19 -9.62
C LYS A 212 -15.35 -12.39 -10.07
N THR A 213 -16.36 -13.06 -10.61
CA THR A 213 -17.59 -12.41 -11.07
C THR A 213 -18.31 -11.77 -9.90
N ARG A 214 -18.49 -12.49 -8.79
CA ARG A 214 -19.19 -11.96 -7.60
C ARG A 214 -18.50 -10.75 -6.99
N ILE A 215 -17.19 -10.79 -6.87
CA ILE A 215 -16.38 -9.68 -6.38
C ILE A 215 -16.49 -8.49 -7.33
N SER A 216 -16.30 -8.72 -8.63
CA SER A 216 -16.33 -7.65 -9.64
C SER A 216 -17.69 -6.97 -9.72
N ASP A 217 -18.78 -7.74 -9.66
CA ASP A 217 -20.15 -7.20 -9.65
C ASP A 217 -20.41 -6.35 -8.40
N ASN A 218 -19.90 -6.79 -7.24
CA ASN A 218 -20.01 -6.04 -6.00
C ASN A 218 -19.24 -4.70 -6.10
N ILE A 219 -18.01 -4.72 -6.61
CA ILE A 219 -17.19 -3.52 -6.82
C ILE A 219 -17.89 -2.56 -7.81
N LYS A 220 -18.37 -3.05 -8.95
CA LYS A 220 -19.14 -2.23 -9.91
C LYS A 220 -20.37 -1.59 -9.29
N LYS A 221 -21.08 -2.33 -8.44
CA LYS A 221 -22.22 -1.78 -7.69
C LYS A 221 -21.78 -0.65 -6.77
N GLN A 222 -20.71 -0.83 -6.03
CA GLN A 222 -20.15 0.21 -5.14
C GLN A 222 -19.73 1.45 -5.91
N MET A 223 -19.03 1.29 -7.05
CA MET A 223 -18.63 2.39 -7.93
C MET A 223 -19.84 3.22 -8.36
N ARG A 224 -20.89 2.58 -8.88
CA ARG A 224 -22.14 3.27 -9.29
C ARG A 224 -22.82 3.98 -8.13
N GLU A 225 -22.87 3.37 -6.95
CA GLU A 225 -23.49 3.97 -5.76
C GLU A 225 -22.69 5.16 -5.24
N GLN A 226 -21.36 5.09 -5.28
CA GLN A 226 -20.49 6.18 -4.85
C GLN A 226 -20.57 7.37 -5.81
N MET A 227 -20.52 7.15 -7.13
CA MET A 227 -20.70 8.21 -8.15
C MET A 227 -22.07 8.90 -8.03
N LYS A 228 -23.15 8.16 -7.72
CA LYS A 228 -24.48 8.74 -7.49
C LYS A 228 -24.56 9.61 -6.23
N LYS A 229 -23.75 9.34 -5.22
CA LYS A 229 -23.77 10.06 -3.94
C LYS A 229 -22.81 11.25 -3.90
N ASN A 230 -21.79 11.26 -4.77
CA ASN A 230 -20.75 12.27 -4.75
C ASN A 230 -20.22 12.51 -6.17
N ASP A 231 -20.56 13.65 -6.74
CA ASP A 231 -20.17 14.06 -8.10
C ASP A 231 -18.65 14.27 -8.28
N ASN A 232 -17.90 14.31 -7.17
CA ASN A 232 -16.43 14.39 -7.22
C ASN A 232 -15.75 13.02 -7.37
N LEU A 233 -16.51 11.93 -7.32
CA LEU A 233 -15.98 10.59 -7.54
C LEU A 233 -16.27 10.14 -8.97
N THR A 234 -15.24 9.64 -9.63
CA THR A 234 -15.33 9.12 -11.00
C THR A 234 -14.60 7.78 -11.06
N TYR A 235 -15.27 6.77 -11.56
CA TYR A 235 -14.67 5.48 -11.85
C TYR A 235 -14.80 5.16 -13.33
N PHE A 236 -13.84 4.44 -13.89
CA PHE A 236 -13.89 3.96 -15.27
C PHE A 236 -14.89 2.81 -15.34
N LEU A 237 -16.14 3.17 -15.54
CA LEU A 237 -17.26 2.23 -15.56
C LEU A 237 -18.48 2.89 -16.23
N ASP A 238 -18.99 2.24 -17.27
CA ASP A 238 -20.19 2.66 -18.01
C ASP A 238 -20.08 4.07 -18.67
N ASP A 239 -18.85 4.54 -18.96
CA ASP A 239 -18.61 5.88 -19.53
C ASP A 239 -18.61 5.90 -21.06
N GLY A 240 -18.72 4.73 -21.69
CA GLY A 240 -18.71 4.55 -23.14
C GLY A 240 -17.32 4.29 -23.74
N GLU A 241 -16.27 4.45 -22.97
CA GLU A 241 -14.87 4.16 -23.34
C GLU A 241 -14.51 2.74 -22.88
N LYS A 242 -15.11 1.71 -23.49
CA LYS A 242 -15.01 0.31 -23.09
C LYS A 242 -13.59 -0.20 -22.86
N GLU A 243 -12.60 0.41 -23.47
CA GLU A 243 -11.20 0.02 -23.33
C GLU A 243 -10.66 0.28 -21.92
N TRP A 244 -11.23 1.25 -21.22
CA TRP A 244 -10.81 1.66 -19.86
C TRP A 244 -11.74 1.16 -18.77
N ASP A 245 -12.94 0.69 -19.13
CA ASP A 245 -13.94 0.24 -18.17
C ASP A 245 -13.44 -0.94 -17.32
N PHE A 246 -13.69 -0.85 -16.02
CA PHE A 246 -13.44 -1.96 -15.11
C PHE A 246 -14.39 -3.13 -15.41
N GLU A 247 -13.86 -4.18 -16.00
CA GLU A 247 -14.65 -5.38 -16.32
C GLU A 247 -14.62 -6.42 -15.20
N GLN A 248 -13.42 -6.81 -14.76
CA GLN A 248 -13.24 -7.86 -13.77
C GLN A 248 -11.90 -7.70 -13.04
N ILE A 249 -11.83 -8.18 -11.78
CA ILE A 249 -10.57 -8.27 -11.04
C ILE A 249 -9.58 -9.21 -11.73
N ALA A 250 -8.30 -8.83 -11.72
CA ALA A 250 -7.21 -9.64 -12.24
C ALA A 250 -6.91 -10.86 -11.35
N ASP A 251 -6.17 -11.84 -11.87
CA ASP A 251 -5.74 -13.00 -11.10
C ASP A 251 -4.75 -12.66 -10.00
N ASP A 252 -3.95 -11.62 -10.23
CA ASP A 252 -2.92 -11.07 -9.35
C ASP A 252 -3.37 -9.80 -8.63
N ALA A 253 -4.68 -9.57 -8.53
CA ALA A 253 -5.24 -8.40 -7.86
C ALA A 253 -4.71 -8.26 -6.43
N ASN A 254 -4.31 -7.06 -6.04
CA ASN A 254 -3.93 -6.75 -4.68
C ASN A 254 -5.15 -6.79 -3.75
N PHE A 255 -5.06 -7.57 -2.70
CA PHE A 255 -6.12 -7.70 -1.70
C PHE A 255 -5.55 -7.91 -0.30
N TYR A 256 -6.35 -7.59 0.71
CA TYR A 256 -6.11 -7.92 2.10
C TYR A 256 -7.45 -8.10 2.83
N ILE A 257 -7.42 -8.57 4.07
CA ILE A 257 -8.62 -8.68 4.92
C ILE A 257 -8.55 -7.55 5.95
N ASN A 258 -9.54 -6.66 5.92
CA ASN A 258 -9.58 -5.51 6.81
C ASN A 258 -9.99 -5.88 8.25
N ASP A 259 -9.97 -4.90 9.17
CA ASP A 259 -10.30 -5.09 10.59
C ASP A 259 -11.75 -5.55 10.85
N LYS A 260 -12.62 -5.49 9.83
CA LYS A 260 -14.00 -6.00 9.88
C LYS A 260 -14.13 -7.43 9.36
N GLY A 261 -13.02 -8.06 8.96
CA GLY A 261 -13.01 -9.37 8.34
C GLY A 261 -13.46 -9.38 6.88
N GLU A 262 -13.55 -8.21 6.22
CA GLU A 262 -13.99 -8.08 4.83
C GLU A 262 -12.81 -8.13 3.87
N LEU A 263 -13.00 -8.77 2.72
CA LEU A 263 -12.03 -8.81 1.65
C LEU A 263 -11.94 -7.45 0.94
N THR A 264 -10.80 -6.78 1.06
CA THR A 264 -10.55 -5.44 0.52
C THR A 264 -9.59 -5.51 -0.66
N PHE A 265 -10.01 -4.96 -1.79
CA PHE A 265 -9.21 -4.84 -3.02
C PHE A 265 -8.58 -3.45 -3.12
N VAL A 266 -7.33 -3.43 -3.56
CA VAL A 266 -6.55 -2.19 -3.73
C VAL A 266 -6.21 -2.05 -5.21
N PHE A 267 -6.59 -0.93 -5.79
CA PHE A 267 -6.32 -0.58 -7.18
C PHE A 267 -5.33 0.57 -7.23
N ASP A 268 -4.28 0.40 -8.01
CA ASP A 268 -3.28 1.41 -8.25
C ASP A 268 -3.89 2.67 -8.88
N LYS A 269 -3.21 3.77 -8.75
CA LYS A 269 -3.58 5.03 -9.39
C LYS A 269 -3.75 4.81 -10.89
N TYR A 270 -4.77 5.42 -11.48
CA TYR A 270 -5.20 5.27 -12.87
C TYR A 270 -5.78 3.90 -13.26
N LYS A 271 -5.83 2.92 -12.39
CA LYS A 271 -6.29 1.57 -12.76
C LYS A 271 -7.80 1.47 -12.98
N VAL A 272 -8.57 2.12 -12.14
CA VAL A 272 -10.06 2.08 -12.17
C VAL A 272 -10.70 3.45 -12.00
N ALA A 273 -9.88 4.50 -11.90
CA ALA A 273 -10.33 5.88 -11.65
C ALA A 273 -9.28 6.88 -12.17
N PRO A 274 -9.66 8.13 -12.46
CA PRO A 274 -8.72 9.19 -12.80
C PRO A 274 -7.69 9.44 -11.72
N GLY A 275 -6.49 9.91 -12.11
CA GLY A 275 -5.34 10.06 -11.22
C GLY A 275 -5.55 10.94 -9.98
N TYR A 276 -6.51 11.86 -9.99
CA TYR A 276 -6.83 12.66 -8.81
C TYR A 276 -7.46 11.85 -7.67
N MET A 277 -7.99 10.67 -7.97
CA MET A 277 -8.54 9.73 -6.99
C MET A 277 -7.44 8.96 -6.24
N GLY A 278 -6.20 8.94 -6.77
CA GLY A 278 -5.10 8.18 -6.18
C GLY A 278 -5.33 6.67 -6.22
N ILE A 279 -4.81 5.98 -5.19
CA ILE A 279 -5.08 4.55 -4.94
C ILE A 279 -6.52 4.43 -4.43
N VAL A 280 -7.27 3.50 -4.99
CA VAL A 280 -8.69 3.27 -4.66
C VAL A 280 -8.87 1.90 -4.03
N GLU A 281 -9.71 1.83 -2.99
CA GLU A 281 -9.96 0.58 -2.26
C GLU A 281 -11.47 0.27 -2.21
N PHE A 282 -11.81 -1.02 -2.37
CA PHE A 282 -13.17 -1.52 -2.25
C PHE A 282 -13.20 -2.73 -1.31
N SER A 283 -13.98 -2.63 -0.24
CA SER A 283 -14.24 -3.76 0.65
C SER A 283 -15.51 -4.49 0.21
N VAL A 284 -15.38 -5.78 0.02
CA VAL A 284 -16.50 -6.67 -0.34
C VAL A 284 -17.03 -7.28 0.96
N PRO A 285 -18.30 -7.05 1.31
CA PRO A 285 -18.90 -7.61 2.51
C PRO A 285 -18.80 -9.13 2.55
N THR A 286 -18.53 -9.69 3.72
CA THR A 286 -18.38 -11.14 3.93
C THR A 286 -19.60 -11.92 3.46
N ASP A 287 -20.81 -11.41 3.71
CA ASP A 287 -22.07 -12.03 3.27
C ASP A 287 -22.13 -12.29 1.76
N ALA A 288 -21.47 -11.45 0.96
CA ALA A 288 -21.44 -11.61 -0.49
C ALA A 288 -20.62 -12.81 -0.95
N LEU A 289 -19.77 -13.38 -0.09
CA LEU A 289 -18.79 -14.42 -0.43
C LEU A 289 -18.86 -15.65 0.48
N SER A 290 -19.67 -15.62 1.54
CA SER A 290 -19.68 -16.60 2.64
C SER A 290 -19.92 -18.04 2.20
N ASP A 291 -20.67 -18.27 1.12
CA ASP A 291 -20.99 -19.59 0.57
C ASP A 291 -19.90 -20.17 -0.35
N ILE A 292 -18.89 -19.38 -0.71
CA ILE A 292 -17.80 -19.77 -1.62
C ILE A 292 -16.40 -19.60 -1.05
N VAL A 293 -16.25 -18.86 0.04
CA VAL A 293 -14.97 -18.70 0.73
C VAL A 293 -14.68 -19.93 1.58
N LYS A 294 -13.41 -20.30 1.68
CA LYS A 294 -12.97 -21.36 2.60
C LYS A 294 -13.01 -20.88 4.05
N ASP A 295 -13.29 -21.80 4.97
CA ASP A 295 -13.45 -21.48 6.38
C ASP A 295 -12.23 -20.77 6.98
N GLY A 296 -12.51 -19.74 7.77
CA GLY A 296 -11.56 -19.03 8.61
C GLY A 296 -10.76 -17.92 7.91
N TYR A 297 -11.00 -17.64 6.63
CA TYR A 297 -10.35 -16.49 5.97
C TYR A 297 -11.13 -15.18 6.15
N LEU A 298 -12.45 -15.21 6.04
CA LEU A 298 -13.31 -14.05 6.30
C LEU A 298 -14.09 -14.23 7.61
N GLN A 299 -14.45 -13.15 8.28
CA GLN A 299 -15.19 -13.15 9.56
C GLN A 299 -16.48 -12.35 9.47
#